data_177c1761a2341108b0e140d6a683a7a1
#
_entry.id   177c1761a2341108b0e140d6a683a7a1
#
_cell.length_a   1.000
_cell.length_b   1.000
_cell.length_c   1.000
_cell.angle_alpha   90.00
_cell.angle_beta   90.00
_cell.angle_gamma   90.00
#
_symmetry.space_group_name_H-M   'P 1'
#
loop_
_entity.id
_entity.type
_entity.pdbx_description
1 polymer ?
#
loop_
_entity_poly.entity_id
_entity_poly.type
_entity_poly.pdbx_seq_one_letter_code
_entity_poly.pdbx_strand_id
1 'polypeptide(L)'
;MNLRPRYPMQFLVALIAASLLWYVLAAQRSENISVRGVKARLTLVNIPRNLILTSPVPDTVSLQLRGPLSRALDANATPEVLLDLSDARPGVNSYPINESDIPLPGEVDVVSVDPPAITLELERQDARLVPVQPVIDGVPAPGFVVEETRVIPPQFTVQGPESLLQELQFVETTTVSVEGAAGPVEAVAQPVLPDPLLRAIGLGPIQVTVTIVPELPPEGENPDGQD
;
A
#
# COMPACT_ATOMS: atom_id res chain seq x y z
N MET A 1 42.14 55.52 38.49
CA MET A 1 40.82 56.15 38.70
C MET A 1 40.07 55.27 39.65
N ASN A 2 39.91 55.69 40.95
CA ASN A 2 39.12 54.91 41.91
C ASN A 2 37.65 55.24 41.72
N LEU A 3 36.93 54.43 40.98
CA LEU A 3 35.48 54.48 40.83
C LEU A 3 34.81 53.91 42.10
N ARG A 4 34.87 54.72 43.21
CA ARG A 4 34.02 54.38 44.36
C ARG A 4 32.64 55.04 44.17
N PRO A 5 31.56 54.22 44.06
CA PRO A 5 30.24 54.76 43.91
C PRO A 5 29.89 55.63 45.15
N ARG A 6 29.40 56.82 44.90
CA ARG A 6 29.06 57.83 45.95
C ARG A 6 27.87 57.35 46.83
N TYR A 7 27.11 56.39 46.33
CA TYR A 7 25.97 55.72 47.00
C TYR A 7 26.01 54.20 46.79
N PRO A 8 26.78 53.47 47.60
CA PRO A 8 27.00 52.01 47.34
C PRO A 8 25.70 51.21 47.37
N MET A 9 24.71 51.56 48.20
CA MET A 9 23.47 50.92 48.33
C MET A 9 22.57 51.11 47.08
N GLN A 10 22.54 52.29 46.47
CA GLN A 10 21.80 52.54 45.23
C GLN A 10 22.44 51.84 44.04
N PHE A 11 23.78 51.76 44.01
CA PHE A 11 24.49 50.97 42.98
C PHE A 11 24.17 49.51 43.06
N LEU A 12 24.06 48.91 44.26
CA LEU A 12 23.75 47.51 44.45
C LEU A 12 22.30 47.20 44.04
N VAL A 13 21.35 48.09 44.39
CA VAL A 13 19.95 47.97 43.94
C VAL A 13 19.82 48.06 42.41
N ALA A 14 20.56 49.02 41.78
CA ALA A 14 20.55 49.18 40.34
C ALA A 14 21.16 47.93 39.63
N LEU A 15 22.23 47.37 40.20
CA LEU A 15 22.88 46.17 39.68
C LEU A 15 21.93 44.93 39.73
N ILE A 16 21.24 44.77 40.88
CA ILE A 16 20.25 43.68 41.01
C ILE A 16 19.11 43.88 40.04
N ALA A 17 18.57 45.11 39.92
CA ALA A 17 17.48 45.39 39.00
C ALA A 17 17.90 45.17 37.54
N ALA A 18 19.11 45.58 37.14
CA ALA A 18 19.64 45.37 35.81
C ALA A 18 19.87 43.85 35.51
N SER A 19 20.39 43.10 36.50
CA SER A 19 20.59 41.65 36.37
C SER A 19 19.26 40.92 36.27
N LEU A 20 18.27 41.33 37.02
CA LEU A 20 16.92 40.74 36.99
C LEU A 20 16.23 41.05 35.66
N LEU A 21 16.34 42.30 35.18
CA LEU A 21 15.82 42.69 33.87
C LEU A 21 16.52 41.94 32.75
N TRP A 22 17.84 41.80 32.81
CA TRP A 22 18.62 41.06 31.84
C TRP A 22 18.25 39.57 31.86
N TYR A 23 18.06 38.98 33.05
CA TYR A 23 17.64 37.60 33.20
C TYR A 23 16.26 37.36 32.60
N VAL A 24 15.28 38.25 32.86
CA VAL A 24 13.92 38.15 32.26
C VAL A 24 13.96 38.29 30.75
N LEU A 25 14.71 39.28 30.22
CA LEU A 25 14.86 39.45 28.76
C LEU A 25 15.65 38.30 28.13
N ALA A 26 16.68 37.79 28.79
CA ALA A 26 17.44 36.64 28.30
C ALA A 26 16.61 35.38 28.32
N ALA A 27 15.81 35.17 29.35
CA ALA A 27 14.87 34.02 29.45
C ALA A 27 13.79 34.08 28.36
N GLN A 28 13.27 35.29 28.05
CA GLN A 28 12.31 35.46 26.95
C GLN A 28 12.92 35.26 25.55
N ARG A 29 14.23 35.59 25.39
CA ARG A 29 14.96 35.35 24.12
C ARG A 29 15.42 33.91 23.94
N SER A 30 15.41 33.13 25.00
CA SER A 30 15.77 31.69 24.97
C SER A 30 14.57 30.78 24.60
N GLU A 31 13.53 31.30 23.93
CA GLU A 31 12.65 30.45 23.17
C GLU A 31 13.51 29.82 22.10
N ASN A 32 13.98 28.61 22.40
CA ASN A 32 14.85 27.83 21.57
C ASN A 32 14.18 27.61 20.22
N ILE A 33 14.53 28.41 19.22
CA ILE A 33 14.27 28.06 17.82
C ILE A 33 15.16 26.85 17.53
N SER A 34 14.69 25.69 17.93
CA SER A 34 15.39 24.45 17.69
C SER A 34 14.94 23.90 16.34
N VAL A 35 15.89 23.52 15.52
CA VAL A 35 15.61 22.69 14.34
C VAL A 35 15.51 21.25 14.83
N ARG A 36 14.39 20.61 14.59
CA ARG A 36 14.15 19.21 14.97
C ARG A 36 13.68 18.40 13.77
N GLY A 37 14.28 17.24 13.58
CA GLY A 37 13.79 16.25 12.63
C GLY A 37 12.55 15.53 13.19
N VAL A 38 11.47 15.52 12.42
CA VAL A 38 10.22 14.82 12.76
C VAL A 38 9.80 13.98 11.55
N LYS A 39 9.31 12.77 11.80
CA LYS A 39 8.69 11.93 10.75
C LYS A 39 7.24 12.33 10.57
N ALA A 40 6.86 12.64 9.34
CA ALA A 40 5.49 12.90 8.96
C ALA A 40 4.92 11.71 8.19
N ARG A 41 3.63 11.43 8.37
CA ARG A 41 2.92 10.42 7.57
C ARG A 41 2.59 11.01 6.20
N LEU A 42 2.85 10.25 5.14
CA LEU A 42 2.43 10.60 3.79
C LEU A 42 1.02 10.08 3.53
N THR A 43 0.11 10.96 3.14
CA THR A 43 -1.27 10.62 2.78
C THR A 43 -1.54 11.09 1.36
N LEU A 44 -1.93 10.15 0.50
CA LEU A 44 -2.31 10.44 -0.88
C LEU A 44 -3.80 10.80 -0.92
N VAL A 45 -4.13 11.91 -1.57
CA VAL A 45 -5.52 12.38 -1.72
C VAL A 45 -5.87 12.59 -3.19
N ASN A 46 -7.17 12.55 -3.51
CA ASN A 46 -7.72 12.80 -4.83
C ASN A 46 -7.16 11.90 -5.94
N ILE A 47 -6.91 10.62 -5.64
CA ILE A 47 -6.49 9.66 -6.68
C ILE A 47 -7.60 9.54 -7.72
N PRO A 48 -7.33 9.79 -9.03
CA PRO A 48 -8.33 9.62 -10.09
C PRO A 48 -8.83 8.16 -10.14
N ARG A 49 -10.15 8.00 -10.28
CA ARG A 49 -10.81 6.66 -10.25
C ARG A 49 -10.37 5.71 -11.37
N ASN A 50 -9.85 6.27 -12.44
CA ASN A 50 -9.37 5.53 -13.62
C ASN A 50 -7.88 5.18 -13.54
N LEU A 51 -7.22 5.51 -12.43
CA LEU A 51 -5.81 5.21 -12.21
C LEU A 51 -5.64 4.32 -10.98
N ILE A 52 -4.63 3.47 -11.04
CA ILE A 52 -4.19 2.63 -9.94
C ILE A 52 -2.69 2.84 -9.74
N LEU A 53 -2.30 2.91 -8.50
CA LEU A 53 -0.90 3.07 -8.13
C LEU A 53 -0.20 1.71 -8.18
N THR A 54 0.88 1.62 -8.95
CA THR A 54 1.66 0.39 -9.14
C THR A 54 3.01 0.42 -8.44
N SER A 55 3.53 1.63 -8.16
CA SER A 55 4.78 1.78 -7.39
C SER A 55 4.56 1.72 -5.88
N PRO A 56 5.57 1.28 -5.10
CA PRO A 56 5.54 1.39 -3.65
C PRO A 56 5.56 2.85 -3.21
N VAL A 57 4.81 3.18 -2.16
CA VAL A 57 4.76 4.51 -1.56
C VAL A 57 5.48 4.47 -0.22
N PRO A 58 6.35 5.43 0.09
CA PRO A 58 6.90 5.55 1.43
C PRO A 58 5.81 5.97 2.42
N ASP A 59 5.68 5.27 3.53
CA ASP A 59 4.69 5.59 4.56
C ASP A 59 4.98 6.91 5.27
N THR A 60 6.25 7.33 5.30
CA THR A 60 6.71 8.50 6.04
C THR A 60 7.75 9.30 5.28
N VAL A 61 7.76 10.61 5.49
CA VAL A 61 8.79 11.55 5.04
C VAL A 61 9.43 12.21 6.25
N SER A 62 10.70 12.59 6.13
CA SER A 62 11.43 13.29 7.19
C SER A 62 11.34 14.79 6.99
N LEU A 63 10.80 15.50 7.98
CA LEU A 63 10.69 16.94 7.98
C LEU A 63 11.72 17.53 8.95
N GLN A 64 12.41 18.59 8.55
CA GLN A 64 13.15 19.43 9.47
C GLN A 64 12.32 20.69 9.76
N LEU A 65 11.86 20.80 10.98
CA LEU A 65 10.98 21.86 11.44
C LEU A 65 11.75 22.83 12.34
N ARG A 66 11.46 24.12 12.21
CA ARG A 66 11.99 25.20 13.05
C ARG A 66 10.84 25.90 13.75
N GLY A 67 10.93 26.06 15.05
CA GLY A 67 9.92 26.79 15.82
C GLY A 67 9.78 26.31 17.26
N PRO A 68 8.79 26.82 18.02
CA PRO A 68 8.47 26.39 19.38
C PRO A 68 7.71 25.05 19.38
N LEU A 69 8.40 23.98 18.94
CA LEU A 69 7.81 22.65 18.71
C LEU A 69 7.14 22.04 19.96
N SER A 70 7.57 22.48 21.15
CA SER A 70 6.97 22.01 22.43
C SER A 70 5.54 22.50 22.66
N ARG A 71 5.13 23.56 21.97
CA ARG A 71 3.77 24.12 22.03
C ARG A 71 2.94 23.79 20.78
N ALA A 72 3.61 23.56 19.66
CA ALA A 72 2.98 23.44 18.36
C ALA A 72 2.62 22.00 17.98
N LEU A 73 3.38 21.05 18.49
CA LEU A 73 3.09 19.63 18.29
C LEU A 73 2.80 18.99 19.63
N ASP A 74 1.58 18.56 19.84
CA ASP A 74 1.28 17.65 20.94
C ASP A 74 2.22 16.46 20.84
N ALA A 75 2.73 15.98 21.98
CA ALA A 75 3.76 14.95 22.06
C ALA A 75 3.43 13.65 21.28
N ASN A 76 2.17 13.49 20.89
CA ASN A 76 1.63 12.34 20.13
C ASN A 76 1.13 12.72 18.71
N ALA A 77 1.21 13.98 18.30
CA ALA A 77 0.76 14.37 16.96
C ALA A 77 1.87 14.10 15.95
N THR A 78 1.68 13.12 15.08
CA THR A 78 2.52 12.91 13.91
C THR A 78 2.05 13.87 12.82
N PRO A 79 2.91 14.77 12.31
CA PRO A 79 2.56 15.63 11.19
C PRO A 79 2.14 14.78 9.99
N GLU A 80 1.24 15.30 9.19
CA GLU A 80 0.74 14.64 7.99
C GLU A 80 1.09 15.48 6.77
N VAL A 81 1.58 14.82 5.71
CA VAL A 81 1.85 15.45 4.41
C VAL A 81 0.77 14.98 3.47
N LEU A 82 0.00 15.92 2.93
CA LEU A 82 -1.08 15.64 1.99
C LEU A 82 -0.56 15.82 0.57
N LEU A 83 -0.48 14.72 -0.19
CA LEU A 83 -0.07 14.74 -1.59
C LEU A 83 -1.30 14.61 -2.50
N ASP A 84 -1.61 15.70 -3.21
CA ASP A 84 -2.75 15.74 -4.13
C ASP A 84 -2.37 15.11 -5.48
N LEU A 85 -3.14 14.10 -5.88
CA LEU A 85 -2.98 13.36 -7.13
C LEU A 85 -4.06 13.68 -8.16
N SER A 86 -4.80 14.79 -8.00
CA SER A 86 -5.89 15.17 -8.92
C SER A 86 -5.44 15.32 -10.38
N ASP A 87 -4.21 15.79 -10.60
CA ASP A 87 -3.60 15.99 -11.92
C ASP A 87 -2.75 14.79 -12.38
N ALA A 88 -2.83 13.65 -11.69
CA ALA A 88 -2.06 12.46 -12.02
C ALA A 88 -2.39 11.94 -13.44
N ARG A 89 -1.35 11.47 -14.13
CA ARG A 89 -1.44 10.88 -15.47
C ARG A 89 -0.86 9.46 -15.46
N PRO A 90 -1.28 8.60 -16.40
CA PRO A 90 -0.64 7.30 -16.56
C PRO A 90 0.87 7.45 -16.79
N GLY A 91 1.65 6.59 -16.15
CA GLY A 91 3.10 6.58 -16.17
C GLY A 91 3.73 7.14 -14.91
N VAL A 92 5.01 7.48 -14.99
CA VAL A 92 5.81 8.00 -13.88
C VAL A 92 5.53 9.48 -13.68
N ASN A 93 5.07 9.84 -12.48
CA ASN A 93 4.80 11.21 -12.05
C ASN A 93 5.69 11.56 -10.87
N SER A 94 6.22 12.78 -10.86
CA SER A 94 7.01 13.29 -9.74
C SER A 94 6.28 14.46 -9.08
N TYR A 95 6.02 14.33 -7.79
CA TYR A 95 5.30 15.30 -6.98
C TYR A 95 6.26 15.95 -5.99
N PRO A 96 6.60 17.23 -6.16
CA PRO A 96 7.37 17.96 -5.16
C PRO A 96 6.51 18.15 -3.91
N ILE A 97 7.12 18.01 -2.74
CA ILE A 97 6.45 18.28 -1.46
C ILE A 97 6.66 19.76 -1.11
N ASN A 98 5.58 20.54 -1.12
CA ASN A 98 5.62 21.95 -0.77
C ASN A 98 5.19 22.15 0.69
N GLU A 99 5.55 23.32 1.26
CA GLU A 99 5.13 23.69 2.62
C GLU A 99 3.59 23.72 2.78
N SER A 100 2.87 24.06 1.70
CA SER A 100 1.40 24.06 1.66
C SER A 100 0.77 22.69 1.86
N ASP A 101 1.53 21.64 1.57
CA ASP A 101 1.06 20.23 1.64
C ASP A 101 1.16 19.69 3.08
N ILE A 102 1.72 20.52 3.99
CA ILE A 102 2.00 20.15 5.37
C ILE A 102 1.20 21.09 6.31
N PRO A 103 0.07 20.65 6.85
CA PRO A 103 -0.73 21.45 7.78
C PRO A 103 0.00 21.56 9.13
N LEU A 104 0.76 22.63 9.30
CA LEU A 104 1.48 22.96 10.53
C LEU A 104 0.87 24.18 11.22
N PRO A 105 0.98 24.28 12.55
CA PRO A 105 0.62 25.51 13.27
C PRO A 105 1.48 26.68 12.80
N GLY A 106 0.91 27.90 12.71
CA GLY A 106 1.54 29.08 12.11
C GLY A 106 2.82 29.62 12.77
N GLU A 107 3.32 28.98 13.83
CA GLU A 107 4.58 29.33 14.51
C GLU A 107 5.73 28.38 14.13
N VAL A 108 5.48 27.41 13.23
CA VAL A 108 6.46 26.39 12.82
C VAL A 108 6.74 26.51 11.34
N ASP A 109 8.01 26.65 11.00
CA ASP A 109 8.50 26.70 9.63
C ASP A 109 9.11 25.36 9.21
N VAL A 110 8.90 24.97 7.95
CA VAL A 110 9.58 23.83 7.34
C VAL A 110 10.92 24.28 6.80
N VAL A 111 12.00 23.70 7.29
CA VAL A 111 13.38 24.03 6.83
C VAL A 111 13.77 23.15 5.65
N SER A 112 13.43 21.87 5.71
CA SER A 112 13.68 20.90 4.63
C SER A 112 12.77 19.70 4.75
N VAL A 113 12.53 19.07 3.60
CA VAL A 113 11.78 17.82 3.45
C VAL A 113 12.70 16.80 2.79
N ASP A 114 12.71 15.58 3.30
CA ASP A 114 13.49 14.48 2.73
C ASP A 114 12.62 13.19 2.62
N PRO A 115 12.38 12.71 1.40
CA PRO A 115 12.79 13.24 0.10
C PRO A 115 12.01 14.52 -0.29
N PRO A 116 12.60 15.41 -1.12
CA PRO A 116 11.95 16.66 -1.52
C PRO A 116 10.83 16.47 -2.55
N ALA A 117 10.77 15.32 -3.18
CA ALA A 117 9.72 14.92 -4.12
C ALA A 117 9.47 13.41 -4.02
N ILE A 118 8.22 13.02 -4.24
CA ILE A 118 7.80 11.61 -4.31
C ILE A 118 7.55 11.26 -5.78
N THR A 119 8.20 10.20 -6.23
CA THR A 119 7.98 9.64 -7.57
C THR A 119 7.01 8.48 -7.45
N LEU A 120 5.90 8.55 -8.18
CA LEU A 120 4.84 7.54 -8.19
C LEU A 120 4.59 7.09 -9.62
N GLU A 121 4.37 5.81 -9.79
CA GLU A 121 3.93 5.21 -11.04
C GLU A 121 2.46 4.84 -10.93
N LEU A 122 1.68 5.38 -11.88
CA LEU A 122 0.25 5.14 -11.96
C LEU A 122 -0.07 4.55 -13.34
N GLU A 123 -0.90 3.53 -13.34
CA GLU A 123 -1.41 2.93 -14.56
C GLU A 123 -2.91 3.13 -14.71
N ARG A 124 -3.40 2.97 -15.93
CA ARG A 124 -4.84 2.92 -16.17
C ARG A 124 -5.42 1.68 -15.51
N GLN A 125 -6.50 1.89 -14.80
CA GLN A 125 -7.33 0.81 -14.32
C GLN A 125 -8.25 0.36 -15.44
N ASP A 126 -8.22 -0.92 -15.77
CA ASP A 126 -9.05 -1.54 -16.78
C ASP A 126 -9.73 -2.79 -16.21
N ALA A 127 -10.64 -3.36 -16.98
CA ALA A 127 -11.37 -4.58 -16.63
C ALA A 127 -11.45 -5.52 -17.84
N ARG A 128 -11.14 -6.80 -17.64
CA ARG A 128 -11.09 -7.80 -18.69
C ARG A 128 -11.79 -9.07 -18.26
N LEU A 129 -12.49 -9.72 -19.19
CA LEU A 129 -12.99 -11.09 -19.04
C LEU A 129 -11.80 -12.05 -19.17
N VAL A 130 -11.59 -12.87 -18.13
CA VAL A 130 -10.48 -13.82 -18.06
C VAL A 130 -11.05 -15.21 -17.82
N PRO A 131 -10.61 -16.25 -18.57
CA PRO A 131 -11.02 -17.62 -18.38
C PRO A 131 -10.53 -18.19 -17.05
N VAL A 132 -11.31 -19.08 -16.47
CA VAL A 132 -10.98 -19.81 -15.24
C VAL A 132 -10.33 -21.14 -15.60
N GLN A 133 -9.18 -21.42 -15.00
CA GLN A 133 -8.50 -22.70 -15.11
C GLN A 133 -8.53 -23.42 -13.75
N PRO A 134 -9.28 -24.53 -13.63
CA PRO A 134 -9.33 -25.28 -12.37
C PRO A 134 -8.00 -26.00 -12.13
N VAL A 135 -7.53 -25.96 -10.89
CA VAL A 135 -6.38 -26.74 -10.43
C VAL A 135 -6.90 -28.01 -9.76
N ILE A 136 -6.58 -29.17 -10.38
CA ILE A 136 -6.98 -30.49 -9.89
C ILE A 136 -5.74 -31.18 -9.34
N ASP A 137 -5.86 -31.82 -8.19
CA ASP A 137 -4.79 -32.58 -7.54
C ASP A 137 -5.29 -33.97 -7.12
N GLY A 138 -4.37 -34.93 -7.10
CA GLY A 138 -4.65 -36.30 -6.72
C GLY A 138 -4.90 -37.23 -7.90
N VAL A 139 -5.02 -38.52 -7.60
CA VAL A 139 -5.26 -39.60 -8.56
C VAL A 139 -6.61 -40.24 -8.25
N PRO A 140 -7.50 -40.43 -9.24
CA PRO A 140 -8.74 -41.16 -9.07
C PRO A 140 -8.50 -42.60 -8.57
N ALA A 141 -9.55 -43.25 -8.10
CA ALA A 141 -9.49 -44.66 -7.69
C ALA A 141 -8.96 -45.56 -8.82
N PRO A 142 -8.28 -46.68 -8.50
CA PRO A 142 -7.79 -47.60 -9.52
C PRO A 142 -8.90 -48.04 -10.50
N GLY A 143 -8.63 -47.93 -11.80
CA GLY A 143 -9.59 -48.24 -12.86
C GLY A 143 -10.55 -47.09 -13.19
N PHE A 144 -10.26 -45.85 -12.73
CA PHE A 144 -11.02 -44.65 -13.06
C PHE A 144 -10.11 -43.56 -13.60
N VAL A 145 -10.62 -42.73 -14.52
CA VAL A 145 -9.94 -41.62 -15.16
C VAL A 145 -10.79 -40.36 -15.16
N VAL A 146 -10.16 -39.22 -15.13
CA VAL A 146 -10.83 -37.91 -15.33
C VAL A 146 -11.18 -37.77 -16.80
N GLU A 147 -12.46 -37.68 -17.12
CA GLU A 147 -12.99 -37.53 -18.48
C GLU A 147 -13.14 -36.04 -18.85
N GLU A 148 -13.80 -35.26 -18.00
CA GLU A 148 -14.07 -33.85 -18.26
C GLU A 148 -14.01 -33.04 -16.97
N THR A 149 -13.55 -31.81 -17.10
CA THR A 149 -13.64 -30.82 -16.01
C THR A 149 -14.44 -29.61 -16.48
N ARG A 150 -15.52 -29.33 -15.77
CA ARG A 150 -16.40 -28.19 -16.04
C ARG A 150 -16.31 -27.16 -14.93
N VAL A 151 -16.24 -25.89 -15.32
CA VAL A 151 -16.18 -24.74 -14.40
C VAL A 151 -17.34 -23.80 -14.68
N ILE A 152 -18.03 -23.36 -13.62
CA ILE A 152 -19.12 -22.38 -13.71
C ILE A 152 -18.90 -21.27 -12.67
N PRO A 153 -18.74 -20.00 -13.10
CA PRO A 153 -18.69 -19.51 -14.49
C PRO A 153 -17.34 -19.85 -15.17
N PRO A 154 -17.31 -20.04 -16.51
CA PRO A 154 -16.07 -20.40 -17.22
C PRO A 154 -15.10 -19.22 -17.35
N GLN A 155 -15.59 -18.00 -17.13
CA GLN A 155 -14.83 -16.76 -17.15
C GLN A 155 -15.48 -15.73 -16.24
N PHE A 156 -14.70 -14.79 -15.73
CA PHE A 156 -15.21 -13.67 -14.95
C PHE A 156 -14.39 -12.39 -15.19
N THR A 157 -14.93 -11.26 -14.75
CA THR A 157 -14.26 -9.96 -14.92
C THR A 157 -13.21 -9.77 -13.84
N VAL A 158 -11.96 -9.53 -14.27
CA VAL A 158 -10.85 -9.09 -13.43
C VAL A 158 -10.56 -7.62 -13.72
N GLN A 159 -10.43 -6.84 -12.68
CA GLN A 159 -10.06 -5.42 -12.74
C GLN A 159 -8.68 -5.23 -12.12
N GLY A 160 -7.87 -4.35 -12.71
CA GLY A 160 -6.53 -4.03 -12.25
C GLY A 160 -5.76 -3.10 -13.19
N PRO A 161 -4.43 -2.99 -13.00
CA PRO A 161 -3.55 -2.28 -13.91
C PRO A 161 -3.60 -2.89 -15.31
N GLU A 162 -3.58 -2.03 -16.33
CA GLU A 162 -3.64 -2.44 -17.74
C GLU A 162 -2.53 -3.43 -18.10
N SER A 163 -1.30 -3.20 -17.61
CA SER A 163 -0.15 -4.07 -17.84
C SER A 163 -0.37 -5.50 -17.33
N LEU A 164 -0.82 -5.64 -16.06
CA LEU A 164 -1.06 -6.94 -15.45
C LEU A 164 -2.22 -7.68 -16.15
N LEU A 165 -3.25 -6.94 -16.58
CA LEU A 165 -4.36 -7.55 -17.32
C LEU A 165 -3.95 -8.05 -18.70
N GLN A 166 -2.98 -7.39 -19.37
CA GLN A 166 -2.46 -7.85 -20.67
C GLN A 166 -1.69 -9.16 -20.55
N GLU A 167 -0.94 -9.34 -19.46
CA GLU A 167 -0.18 -10.57 -19.18
C GLU A 167 -1.05 -11.72 -18.67
N LEU A 168 -2.21 -11.41 -18.07
CA LEU A 168 -3.10 -12.38 -17.46
C LEU A 168 -3.86 -13.20 -18.52
N GLN A 169 -3.46 -14.43 -18.77
CA GLN A 169 -4.10 -15.30 -19.75
C GLN A 169 -5.29 -16.07 -19.16
N PHE A 170 -5.18 -16.52 -17.92
CA PHE A 170 -6.19 -17.25 -17.17
C PHE A 170 -6.03 -16.99 -15.67
N VAL A 171 -7.05 -17.33 -14.91
CA VAL A 171 -7.00 -17.29 -13.43
C VAL A 171 -7.19 -18.71 -12.92
N GLU A 172 -6.26 -19.16 -12.09
CA GLU A 172 -6.32 -20.44 -11.43
C GLU A 172 -7.34 -20.42 -10.28
N THR A 173 -7.83 -21.61 -9.94
CA THR A 173 -8.67 -21.80 -8.75
C THR A 173 -7.85 -22.38 -7.60
N THR A 174 -8.39 -22.30 -6.39
CA THR A 174 -7.92 -23.18 -5.30
C THR A 174 -8.02 -24.63 -5.75
N THR A 175 -7.11 -25.47 -5.24
CA THR A 175 -6.98 -26.88 -5.62
C THR A 175 -8.23 -27.68 -5.26
N VAL A 176 -8.71 -28.47 -6.22
CA VAL A 176 -9.78 -29.46 -6.08
C VAL A 176 -9.16 -30.85 -6.07
N SER A 177 -9.33 -31.59 -4.97
CA SER A 177 -8.78 -32.96 -4.87
C SER A 177 -9.73 -33.99 -5.47
N VAL A 178 -9.17 -34.86 -6.30
CA VAL A 178 -9.84 -36.05 -6.85
C VAL A 178 -9.24 -37.35 -6.32
N GLU A 179 -8.45 -37.28 -5.26
CA GLU A 179 -7.75 -38.43 -4.69
C GLU A 179 -8.69 -39.52 -4.28
N GLY A 180 -8.49 -40.72 -4.87
CA GLY A 180 -9.29 -41.91 -4.57
C GLY A 180 -10.76 -41.83 -5.02
N ALA A 181 -11.15 -40.86 -5.82
CA ALA A 181 -12.52 -40.69 -6.27
C ALA A 181 -12.88 -41.74 -7.33
N ALA A 182 -14.05 -42.41 -7.19
CA ALA A 182 -14.60 -43.43 -8.09
C ALA A 182 -15.88 -42.91 -8.82
N GLY A 183 -16.10 -41.62 -8.85
CA GLY A 183 -17.25 -40.94 -9.47
C GLY A 183 -17.08 -39.44 -9.51
N PRO A 184 -18.08 -38.71 -10.04
CA PRO A 184 -17.97 -37.27 -10.22
C PRO A 184 -17.74 -36.54 -8.89
N VAL A 185 -16.84 -35.56 -8.91
CA VAL A 185 -16.50 -34.67 -7.79
C VAL A 185 -17.03 -33.28 -8.07
N GLU A 186 -17.83 -32.74 -7.17
CA GLU A 186 -18.30 -31.36 -7.20
C GLU A 186 -17.65 -30.57 -6.05
N ALA A 187 -17.04 -29.45 -6.37
CA ALA A 187 -16.37 -28.60 -5.39
C ALA A 187 -16.65 -27.11 -5.65
N VAL A 188 -16.63 -26.33 -4.57
CA VAL A 188 -16.65 -24.89 -4.66
C VAL A 188 -15.21 -24.38 -4.49
N ALA A 189 -14.71 -23.69 -5.50
CA ALA A 189 -13.36 -23.15 -5.52
C ALA A 189 -13.37 -21.62 -5.49
N GLN A 190 -12.24 -21.04 -5.14
CA GLN A 190 -12.02 -19.60 -5.17
C GLN A 190 -10.94 -19.24 -6.21
N PRO A 191 -11.01 -18.05 -6.84
CA PRO A 191 -9.98 -17.61 -7.75
C PRO A 191 -8.69 -17.27 -6.99
N VAL A 192 -7.56 -17.67 -7.53
CA VAL A 192 -6.23 -17.33 -7.07
C VAL A 192 -5.67 -16.31 -8.04
N LEU A 193 -5.68 -15.04 -7.64
CA LEU A 193 -5.11 -13.94 -8.44
C LEU A 193 -3.61 -13.86 -8.18
N PRO A 194 -2.78 -13.73 -9.24
CA PRO A 194 -1.32 -13.73 -9.10
C PRO A 194 -0.75 -12.45 -8.47
N ASP A 195 -1.52 -11.36 -8.47
CA ASP A 195 -1.09 -10.07 -7.96
C ASP A 195 -2.19 -9.43 -7.07
N PRO A 196 -1.83 -8.79 -5.95
CA PRO A 196 -2.77 -8.14 -5.04
C PRO A 196 -3.47 -6.89 -5.63
N LEU A 197 -2.96 -6.32 -6.73
CA LEU A 197 -3.59 -5.22 -7.45
C LEU A 197 -4.75 -5.68 -8.35
N LEU A 198 -4.85 -6.99 -8.62
CA LEU A 198 -5.94 -7.58 -9.39
C LEU A 198 -7.13 -7.87 -8.47
N ARG A 199 -8.33 -7.62 -8.95
CA ARG A 199 -9.58 -7.87 -8.23
C ARG A 199 -10.63 -8.55 -9.10
N ALA A 200 -11.25 -9.60 -8.60
CA ALA A 200 -12.42 -10.23 -9.23
C ALA A 200 -13.67 -9.38 -8.96
N ILE A 201 -14.42 -9.05 -10.01
CA ILE A 201 -15.64 -8.23 -9.91
C ILE A 201 -16.85 -9.06 -10.23
N GLY A 202 -17.90 -8.94 -9.40
CA GLY A 202 -19.19 -9.60 -9.60
C GLY A 202 -19.12 -11.13 -9.57
N LEU A 203 -18.04 -11.68 -8.98
CA LEU A 203 -17.83 -13.10 -8.90
C LEU A 203 -18.62 -13.70 -7.74
N GLY A 204 -19.46 -14.69 -8.05
CA GLY A 204 -20.01 -15.64 -7.09
C GLY A 204 -19.06 -16.82 -6.82
N PRO A 205 -19.49 -17.83 -6.06
CA PRO A 205 -18.72 -19.05 -5.88
C PRO A 205 -18.47 -19.74 -7.23
N ILE A 206 -17.22 -20.18 -7.48
CA ILE A 206 -16.86 -20.94 -8.68
C ILE A 206 -17.17 -22.41 -8.39
N GLN A 207 -18.07 -22.99 -9.18
CA GLN A 207 -18.36 -24.42 -9.12
C GLN A 207 -17.46 -25.18 -10.10
N VAL A 208 -16.73 -26.15 -9.58
CA VAL A 208 -15.89 -27.08 -10.38
C VAL A 208 -16.49 -28.44 -10.28
N THR A 209 -16.84 -29.01 -11.42
CA THR A 209 -17.33 -30.39 -11.54
C THR A 209 -16.32 -31.20 -12.34
N VAL A 210 -15.76 -32.22 -11.72
CA VAL A 210 -14.84 -33.18 -12.35
C VAL A 210 -15.56 -34.46 -12.59
N THR A 211 -15.78 -34.82 -13.86
CA THR A 211 -16.41 -36.10 -14.28
C THR A 211 -15.34 -37.18 -14.29
N ILE A 212 -15.54 -38.20 -13.50
CA ILE A 212 -14.66 -39.36 -13.39
C ILE A 212 -15.43 -40.61 -13.86
N VAL A 213 -14.85 -41.34 -14.82
CA VAL A 213 -15.45 -42.51 -15.45
C VAL A 213 -14.53 -43.71 -15.30
N PRO A 214 -15.08 -44.93 -15.38
CA PRO A 214 -14.24 -46.13 -15.43
C PRO A 214 -13.33 -46.11 -16.66
N GLU A 215 -12.09 -46.49 -16.47
CA GLU A 215 -11.11 -46.64 -17.57
C GLU A 215 -11.58 -47.80 -18.46
N LEU A 216 -11.89 -47.52 -19.73
CA LEU A 216 -12.24 -48.54 -20.69
C LEU A 216 -11.01 -49.40 -20.98
N PRO A 217 -11.13 -50.75 -21.01
CA PRO A 217 -10.01 -51.60 -21.44
C PRO A 217 -9.56 -51.19 -22.85
N PRO A 218 -8.28 -51.25 -23.17
CA PRO A 218 -7.81 -50.93 -24.52
C PRO A 218 -8.54 -51.81 -25.54
N GLU A 219 -9.24 -51.18 -26.49
CA GLU A 219 -9.86 -51.84 -27.63
C GLU A 219 -8.75 -52.46 -28.47
N GLY A 220 -8.53 -53.74 -28.37
CA GLY A 220 -7.62 -54.43 -29.28
C GLY A 220 -6.82 -55.58 -28.75
N GLU A 221 -7.40 -56.51 -28.05
CA GLU A 221 -6.89 -57.89 -28.09
C GLU A 221 -8.02 -58.80 -28.46
N ASN A 222 -8.17 -58.96 -29.78
CA ASN A 222 -9.08 -59.97 -30.34
C ASN A 222 -8.43 -61.34 -30.08
N PRO A 223 -8.95 -62.20 -29.16
CA PRO A 223 -8.34 -63.49 -28.87
C PRO A 223 -8.68 -64.57 -29.90
N ASP A 224 -9.29 -64.22 -31.04
CA ASP A 224 -9.64 -65.17 -32.08
C ASP A 224 -8.72 -65.09 -33.30
N GLY A 225 -7.51 -65.55 -33.13
CA GLY A 225 -6.60 -65.99 -34.20
C GLY A 225 -6.31 -67.47 -34.09
N GLN A 226 -7.35 -68.32 -34.17
CA GLN A 226 -7.19 -69.71 -34.52
C GLN A 226 -7.59 -69.86 -35.96
N ASP A 227 -6.59 -70.11 -36.83
CA ASP A 227 -6.47 -71.27 -37.73
C ASP A 227 -5.05 -71.26 -38.36
#